data_f51d8b131960f24e996d6503fee43698
#
_entry.id   f51d8b131960f24e996d6503fee43698
#
_cell.length_a   1.000
_cell.length_b   1.000
_cell.length_c   1.000
_cell.angle_alpha   90.00
_cell.angle_beta   90.00
_cell.angle_gamma   90.00
#
_symmetry.space_group_name_H-M   'P 1'
#
loop_
_entity.id
_entity.type
_entity.pdbx_description
1 polymer ?
#
loop_
_entity_poly.entity_id
_entity_poly.type
_entity_poly.pdbx_seq_one_letter_code
_entity_poly.pdbx_strand_id
1 'polypeptide(L)'
;MGMVKRARNARRAILVISDGLDNSSAHSWKEVRRATLETDAVLYVVSLPVWREQDAWRALRLQGLAEESGGRMLTAASAKELPGMVERLEVRQQYVLAFAPVAGVGRHAVRVRLRGEAARHLRVYWRRSYVMAGN
;
A
#
# COMPACT_ATOMS: atom_id res chain seq x y z
N MET A 1 -7.10 10.18 -6.57
CA MET A 1 -6.67 9.09 -7.51
C MET A 1 -6.47 9.56 -8.96
N GLY A 2 -7.13 10.63 -9.44
CA GLY A 2 -6.95 11.14 -10.81
C GLY A 2 -5.51 11.54 -11.17
N MET A 3 -4.74 12.12 -10.24
CA MET A 3 -3.36 12.52 -10.48
C MET A 3 -2.41 11.33 -10.72
N VAL A 4 -2.60 10.23 -9.99
CA VAL A 4 -1.76 9.03 -10.13
C VAL A 4 -1.93 8.38 -11.50
N LYS A 5 -3.16 8.37 -12.04
CA LYS A 5 -3.43 7.85 -13.39
C LYS A 5 -2.76 8.66 -14.50
N ARG A 6 -2.46 9.94 -14.25
CA ARG A 6 -1.79 10.84 -15.22
C ARG A 6 -0.26 10.87 -15.06
N ALA A 7 0.28 10.20 -14.06
CA ALA A 7 1.72 10.16 -13.83
C ALA A 7 2.43 9.45 -15.00
N ARG A 8 3.49 10.07 -15.52
CA ARG A 8 4.24 9.57 -16.69
C ARG A 8 5.17 8.40 -16.38
N ASN A 9 5.55 8.26 -15.12
CA ASN A 9 6.47 7.21 -14.70
C ASN A 9 5.74 5.87 -14.58
N ALA A 10 6.38 4.79 -15.01
CA ALA A 10 5.86 3.44 -14.89
C ALA A 10 5.72 3.02 -13.40
N ARG A 11 6.61 3.53 -12.54
CA ARG A 11 6.55 3.29 -11.09
C ARG A 11 5.85 4.44 -10.41
N ARG A 12 4.75 4.14 -9.73
CA ARG A 12 3.92 5.13 -9.06
C ARG A 12 3.80 4.77 -7.60
N ALA A 13 3.98 5.78 -6.74
CA ALA A 13 3.81 5.63 -5.31
C ALA A 13 2.95 6.77 -4.76
N ILE A 14 2.19 6.46 -3.73
CA ILE A 14 1.45 7.43 -2.92
C ILE A 14 2.02 7.33 -1.51
N LEU A 15 2.48 8.44 -0.96
CA LEU A 15 2.86 8.56 0.44
C LEU A 15 1.73 9.25 1.20
N VAL A 16 1.21 8.57 2.22
CA VAL A 16 0.25 9.13 3.18
C VAL A 16 0.96 9.33 4.51
N ILE A 17 0.90 10.54 5.02
CA ILE A 17 1.36 10.87 6.38
C ILE A 17 0.11 11.26 7.15
N SER A 18 -0.25 10.50 8.18
CA SER A 18 -1.52 10.68 8.89
C SER A 18 -1.45 10.13 10.31
N ASP A 19 -2.20 10.74 11.20
CA ASP A 19 -2.52 10.21 12.53
C ASP A 19 -3.68 9.19 12.51
N GLY A 20 -4.22 8.90 11.32
CA GLY A 20 -5.34 7.98 11.13
C GLY A 20 -6.71 8.59 11.39
N LEU A 21 -6.79 9.83 11.85
CA LEU A 21 -8.08 10.50 12.10
C LEU A 21 -8.67 11.00 10.78
N ASP A 22 -9.86 10.54 10.48
CA ASP A 22 -10.64 10.98 9.32
C ASP A 22 -11.96 11.57 9.82
N ASN A 23 -12.02 12.89 9.83
CA ASN A 23 -13.18 13.62 10.36
C ASN A 23 -14.05 14.24 9.25
N SER A 24 -13.63 14.16 7.98
CA SER A 24 -14.28 14.93 6.91
C SER A 24 -14.14 14.32 5.52
N SER A 25 -13.90 13.00 5.42
CA SER A 25 -13.79 12.36 4.10
C SER A 25 -15.10 12.38 3.33
N ALA A 26 -15.03 12.88 2.11
CA ALA A 26 -16.12 12.82 1.14
C ALA A 26 -16.31 11.41 0.53
N HIS A 27 -15.36 10.51 0.74
CA HIS A 27 -15.36 9.16 0.17
C HIS A 27 -15.41 8.09 1.25
N SER A 28 -16.20 7.07 1.01
CA SER A 28 -16.24 5.89 1.86
C SER A 28 -14.94 5.09 1.78
N TRP A 29 -14.63 4.34 2.84
CA TRP A 29 -13.49 3.43 2.85
C TRP A 29 -13.50 2.43 1.68
N LYS A 30 -14.68 1.95 1.31
CA LYS A 30 -14.86 1.01 0.19
C LYS A 30 -14.44 1.63 -1.14
N GLU A 31 -14.77 2.90 -1.37
CA GLU A 31 -14.39 3.64 -2.57
C GLU A 31 -12.88 3.89 -2.60
N VAL A 32 -12.30 4.33 -1.48
CA VAL A 32 -10.85 4.54 -1.37
C VAL A 32 -10.08 3.26 -1.65
N ARG A 33 -10.49 2.15 -1.03
CA ARG A 33 -9.88 0.85 -1.22
C ARG A 33 -9.98 0.40 -2.69
N ARG A 34 -11.17 0.50 -3.30
CA ARG A 34 -11.37 0.16 -4.70
C ARG A 34 -10.46 1.00 -5.60
N ALA A 35 -10.46 2.31 -5.44
CA ALA A 35 -9.64 3.22 -6.23
C ALA A 35 -8.14 2.94 -6.10
N THR A 36 -7.66 2.58 -4.91
CA THR A 36 -6.26 2.20 -4.67
C THR A 36 -5.91 0.89 -5.41
N LEU A 37 -6.80 -0.10 -5.38
CA LEU A 37 -6.57 -1.39 -6.03
C LEU A 37 -6.68 -1.34 -7.55
N GLU A 38 -7.45 -0.39 -8.08
CA GLU A 38 -7.55 -0.14 -9.53
C GLU A 38 -6.37 0.66 -10.10
N THR A 39 -5.54 1.24 -9.25
CA THR A 39 -4.31 1.93 -9.67
C THR A 39 -3.12 1.00 -9.53
N ASP A 40 -2.10 1.20 -10.37
CA ASP A 40 -0.81 0.49 -10.23
C ASP A 40 0.13 1.18 -9.25
N ALA A 41 -0.40 2.05 -8.39
CA ALA A 41 0.39 2.74 -7.41
C ALA A 41 0.56 1.90 -6.14
N VAL A 42 1.76 1.95 -5.58
CA VAL A 42 2.08 1.41 -4.27
C VAL A 42 1.78 2.46 -3.21
N LEU A 43 1.04 2.08 -2.18
CA LEU A 43 0.70 2.97 -1.08
C LEU A 43 1.68 2.77 0.08
N TYR A 44 2.37 3.82 0.45
CA TYR A 44 3.18 3.91 1.66
C TYR A 44 2.46 4.77 2.69
N VAL A 45 2.51 4.38 3.94
CA VAL A 45 1.89 5.13 5.04
C VAL A 45 2.94 5.38 6.12
N VAL A 46 3.05 6.62 6.56
CA VAL A 46 3.72 6.97 7.81
C VAL A 46 2.64 7.41 8.79
N SER A 47 2.41 6.56 9.79
CA SER A 47 1.43 6.83 10.84
C SER A 47 2.10 7.62 11.95
N LEU A 48 1.49 8.71 12.35
CA LEU A 48 1.80 9.43 13.58
C LEU A 48 1.07 8.77 14.77
N PRO A 49 1.49 9.03 16.01
CA PRO A 49 0.84 8.45 17.18
C PRO A 49 -0.64 8.82 17.23
N VAL A 50 -1.46 7.83 17.50
CA VAL A 50 -2.89 8.01 17.74
C VAL A 50 -3.09 8.30 19.23
N TRP A 51 -3.68 9.45 19.55
CA TRP A 51 -3.88 9.88 20.93
C TRP A 51 -5.00 9.11 21.64
N ARG A 52 -5.84 8.40 20.90
CA ARG A 52 -6.98 7.64 21.43
C ARG A 52 -6.95 6.20 20.96
N GLU A 53 -6.94 5.26 21.87
CA GLU A 53 -6.94 3.82 21.57
C GLU A 53 -8.12 3.39 20.69
N GLN A 54 -9.27 4.02 20.88
CA GLN A 54 -10.48 3.76 20.09
C GLN A 54 -10.32 4.04 18.59
N ASP A 55 -9.31 4.82 18.19
CA ASP A 55 -9.03 5.17 16.79
C ASP A 55 -7.97 4.25 16.15
N ALA A 56 -7.34 3.35 16.93
CA ALA A 56 -6.30 2.45 16.45
C ALA A 56 -6.75 1.59 15.25
N TRP A 57 -8.03 1.23 15.18
CA TRP A 57 -8.59 0.46 14.07
C TRP A 57 -8.50 1.19 12.72
N ARG A 58 -8.45 2.52 12.71
CA ARG A 58 -8.29 3.35 11.50
C ARG A 58 -6.88 3.21 10.96
N ALA A 59 -5.87 3.24 11.83
CA ALA A 59 -4.48 2.98 11.46
C ALA A 59 -4.33 1.58 10.87
N LEU A 60 -4.97 0.56 11.46
CA LEU A 60 -4.96 -0.81 10.94
C LEU A 60 -5.59 -0.92 9.54
N ARG A 61 -6.63 -0.15 9.24
CA ARG A 61 -7.19 -0.08 7.89
C ARG A 61 -6.20 0.50 6.87
N LEU A 62 -5.50 1.58 7.21
CA LEU A 62 -4.48 2.17 6.35
C LEU A 62 -3.31 1.20 6.15
N GLN A 63 -2.89 0.52 7.21
CA GLN A 63 -1.86 -0.52 7.12
C GLN A 63 -2.30 -1.63 6.15
N GLY A 64 -3.50 -2.17 6.31
CA GLY A 64 -4.03 -3.21 5.44
C GLY A 64 -4.07 -2.77 3.98
N LEU A 65 -4.45 -1.53 3.71
CA LEU A 65 -4.50 -0.98 2.35
C LEU A 65 -3.10 -0.81 1.75
N ALA A 66 -2.14 -0.33 2.54
CA ALA A 66 -0.74 -0.25 2.12
C ALA A 66 -0.21 -1.63 1.74
N GLU A 67 -0.42 -2.63 2.59
CA GLU A 67 0.00 -4.01 2.34
C GLU A 67 -0.69 -4.64 1.12
N GLU A 68 -1.99 -4.37 0.91
CA GLU A 68 -2.71 -4.86 -0.28
C GLU A 68 -2.15 -4.29 -1.58
N SER A 69 -1.68 -3.04 -1.57
CA SER A 69 -1.07 -2.38 -2.73
C SER A 69 0.37 -2.80 -2.99
N GLY A 70 1.00 -3.53 -2.06
CA GLY A 70 2.41 -3.92 -2.11
C GLY A 70 3.35 -2.96 -1.38
N GLY A 71 2.82 -1.99 -0.68
CA GLY A 71 3.57 -1.08 0.19
C GLY A 71 3.59 -1.52 1.64
N ARG A 72 3.84 -0.57 2.53
CA ARG A 72 3.91 -0.80 3.97
C ARG A 72 3.58 0.44 4.77
N MET A 73 3.28 0.25 6.04
CA MET A 73 3.16 1.32 7.03
C MET A 73 4.37 1.33 7.96
N LEU A 74 4.84 2.51 8.29
CA LEU A 74 5.79 2.79 9.37
C LEU A 74 5.09 3.68 10.40
N THR A 75 5.42 3.52 11.66
CA THR A 75 4.92 4.37 12.75
C THR A 75 6.05 5.26 13.22
N ALA A 76 5.86 6.57 13.18
CA ALA A 76 6.76 7.56 13.74
C ALA A 76 6.32 7.87 15.17
N ALA A 77 7.23 8.00 16.12
CA ALA A 77 6.91 8.42 17.48
C ALA A 77 6.62 9.94 17.54
N SER A 78 7.15 10.70 16.59
CA SER A 78 6.92 12.14 16.49
C SER A 78 7.13 12.63 15.07
N ALA A 79 6.66 13.86 14.78
CA ALA A 79 6.87 14.50 13.49
C ALA A 79 8.36 14.73 13.15
N LYS A 80 9.24 14.78 14.15
CA LYS A 80 10.70 14.95 13.95
C LYS A 80 11.35 13.74 13.25
N GLU A 81 10.72 12.57 13.33
CA GLU A 81 11.22 11.34 12.71
C GLU A 81 10.82 11.20 11.23
N LEU A 82 9.90 12.03 10.74
CA LEU A 82 9.36 11.90 9.38
C LEU A 82 10.41 11.86 8.28
N PRO A 83 11.47 12.71 8.26
CA PRO A 83 12.48 12.65 7.22
C PRO A 83 13.15 11.27 7.15
N GLY A 84 13.61 10.74 8.27
CA GLY A 84 14.25 9.42 8.33
C GLY A 84 13.27 8.26 8.03
N MET A 85 11.96 8.45 8.27
CA MET A 85 10.95 7.45 7.91
C MET A 85 10.77 7.35 6.39
N VAL A 86 10.80 8.49 5.68
CA VAL A 86 10.68 8.50 4.21
C VAL A 86 11.86 7.75 3.58
N GLU A 87 13.09 7.98 4.04
CA GLU A 87 14.27 7.24 3.60
C GLU A 87 14.16 5.73 3.84
N ARG A 88 13.58 5.33 4.98
CA ARG A 88 13.35 3.91 5.31
C ARG A 88 12.26 3.26 4.46
N LEU A 89 11.37 4.04 3.80
CA LEU A 89 10.39 3.54 2.85
C LEU A 89 11.02 3.18 1.51
N GLU A 90 12.23 3.66 1.22
CA GLU A 90 12.92 3.39 -0.02
C GLU A 90 13.13 1.88 -0.22
N VAL A 91 12.65 1.36 -1.34
CA VAL A 91 12.83 -0.03 -1.73
C VAL A 91 14.10 -0.13 -2.56
N ARG A 92 15.17 -0.65 -1.96
CA ARG A 92 16.50 -0.76 -2.62
C ARG A 92 16.50 -1.76 -3.78
N GLN A 93 15.69 -2.81 -3.70
CA GLN A 93 15.60 -3.83 -4.75
C GLN A 93 14.14 -4.09 -5.11
N GLN A 94 13.85 -4.07 -6.39
CA GLN A 94 12.53 -4.37 -6.93
C GLN A 94 12.67 -5.35 -8.09
N TYR A 95 11.81 -6.38 -8.06
CA TYR A 95 11.66 -7.34 -9.14
C TYR A 95 10.33 -7.11 -9.83
N VAL A 96 10.32 -7.17 -11.15
CA VAL A 96 9.11 -7.17 -11.95
C VAL A 96 8.86 -8.60 -12.41
N LEU A 97 7.74 -9.17 -11.99
CA LEU A 97 7.32 -10.51 -12.38
C LEU A 97 6.11 -10.39 -13.29
N ALA A 98 6.22 -10.93 -14.49
CA ALA A 98 5.10 -11.04 -15.42
C ALA A 98 4.48 -12.44 -15.31
N PHE A 99 3.16 -12.50 -15.38
CA PHE A 99 2.42 -13.76 -15.40
C PHE A 99 1.16 -13.63 -16.27
N ALA A 100 0.69 -14.74 -16.80
CA ALA A 100 -0.60 -14.78 -17.47
C ALA A 100 -1.71 -14.70 -16.42
N PRO A 101 -2.66 -13.75 -16.55
CA PRO A 101 -3.76 -13.66 -15.61
C PRO A 101 -4.69 -14.88 -15.74
N VAL A 102 -5.29 -15.28 -14.64
CA VAL A 102 -6.32 -16.32 -14.64
C VAL A 102 -7.58 -15.75 -15.29
N ALA A 103 -8.23 -16.54 -16.14
CA ALA A 103 -9.49 -16.14 -16.78
C ALA A 103 -10.58 -15.87 -15.74
N GLY A 104 -11.41 -14.86 -16.02
CA GLY A 104 -12.56 -14.49 -15.18
C GLY A 104 -12.55 -13.03 -14.75
N VAL A 105 -13.75 -12.45 -14.65
CA VAL A 105 -13.96 -11.08 -14.19
C VAL A 105 -13.87 -11.05 -12.67
N GLY A 106 -13.24 -10.02 -12.12
CA GLY A 106 -13.21 -9.80 -10.69
C GLY A 106 -11.83 -9.72 -10.09
N ARG A 107 -11.76 -9.88 -8.78
CA ARG A 107 -10.52 -9.78 -8.00
C ARG A 107 -9.85 -11.13 -7.86
N HIS A 108 -8.59 -11.20 -8.25
CA HIS A 108 -7.75 -12.39 -8.16
C HIS A 108 -6.61 -12.15 -7.16
N ALA A 109 -6.37 -13.13 -6.29
CA ALA A 109 -5.28 -13.05 -5.31
C ALA A 109 -3.93 -13.39 -5.95
N VAL A 110 -2.89 -12.66 -5.55
CA VAL A 110 -1.49 -12.94 -5.91
C VAL A 110 -0.75 -13.41 -4.68
N ARG A 111 -0.04 -14.52 -4.80
CA ARG A 111 0.80 -15.07 -3.73
C ARG A 111 2.23 -15.19 -4.20
N VAL A 112 3.14 -14.53 -3.48
CA VAL A 112 4.59 -14.61 -3.72
C VAL A 112 5.24 -15.40 -2.59
N ARG A 113 6.15 -16.30 -2.94
CA ARG A 113 6.94 -17.08 -1.98
C ARG A 113 8.40 -16.99 -2.36
N LEU A 114 9.24 -16.66 -1.39
CA LEU A 114 10.68 -16.80 -1.52
C LEU A 114 11.08 -18.25 -1.27
N ARG A 115 12.08 -18.72 -2.02
CA ARG A 115 12.72 -20.03 -1.83
C ARG A 115 14.21 -19.84 -1.52
N GLY A 116 14.80 -20.81 -0.85
CA GLY A 116 16.20 -20.82 -0.47
C GLY A 116 16.46 -20.28 0.94
N GLU A 117 17.70 -20.44 1.43
CA GLU A 117 18.08 -20.07 2.79
C GLU A 117 17.99 -18.56 3.05
N ALA A 118 18.32 -17.74 2.07
CA ALA A 118 18.21 -16.28 2.15
C ALA A 118 16.77 -15.79 2.42
N ALA A 119 15.76 -16.61 2.10
CA ALA A 119 14.35 -16.27 2.33
C ALA A 119 14.02 -15.99 3.80
N ARG A 120 14.77 -16.58 4.74
CA ARG A 120 14.54 -16.44 6.18
C ARG A 120 14.85 -15.03 6.71
N HIS A 121 15.70 -14.30 6.02
CA HIS A 121 16.17 -12.96 6.43
C HIS A 121 15.58 -11.82 5.59
N LEU A 122 14.76 -12.14 4.58
CA LEU A 122 14.19 -11.18 3.67
C LEU A 122 12.70 -10.94 3.96
N ARG A 123 12.30 -9.68 3.93
CA ARG A 123 10.89 -9.30 3.89
C ARG A 123 10.52 -8.90 2.47
N VAL A 124 9.44 -9.48 1.97
CA VAL A 124 8.94 -9.21 0.62
C VAL A 124 7.63 -8.44 0.73
N TYR A 125 7.54 -7.40 -0.07
CA TYR A 125 6.32 -6.62 -0.23
C TYR A 125 5.86 -6.78 -1.67
N TRP A 126 4.59 -7.15 -1.87
CA TRP A 126 4.04 -7.34 -3.20
C TRP A 126 2.57 -6.98 -3.22
N ARG A 127 2.07 -6.65 -4.39
CA ARG A 127 0.64 -6.42 -4.61
C ARG A 127 -0.13 -7.72 -4.39
N ARG A 128 -1.04 -7.75 -3.43
CA ARG A 128 -1.73 -8.98 -3.01
C ARG A 128 -2.86 -9.41 -3.93
N SER A 129 -3.30 -8.53 -4.85
CA SER A 129 -4.35 -8.87 -5.80
C SER A 129 -4.34 -7.97 -7.03
N TYR A 130 -4.94 -8.44 -8.10
CA TYR A 130 -5.29 -7.65 -9.29
C TYR A 130 -6.77 -7.78 -9.60
N VAL A 131 -7.30 -6.86 -10.41
CA VAL A 131 -8.69 -6.86 -10.84
C VAL A 131 -8.73 -7.01 -12.35
N MET A 132 -9.50 -8.00 -12.83
CA MET A 132 -9.83 -8.15 -14.23
C MET A 132 -11.17 -7.48 -14.49
N ALA A 133 -11.16 -6.46 -15.36
CA ALA A 133 -12.38 -5.86 -15.84
C ALA A 133 -13.05 -6.80 -16.84
N GLY A 134 -14.39 -6.87 -16.84
CA GLY A 134 -15.14 -7.44 -17.96
C GLY A 134 -15.00 -6.53 -19.18
N ASN A 135 -14.85 -7.12 -20.33
CA ASN A 135 -14.97 -6.41 -21.61
C ASN A 135 -16.40 -5.92 -21.82
#